data_3132d95fb9313269356e3cbc8541127d
#
_entry.id   3132d95fb9313269356e3cbc8541127d
#
_cell.length_a   1.000
_cell.length_b   1.000
_cell.length_c   1.000
_cell.angle_alpha   90.00
_cell.angle_beta   90.00
_cell.angle_gamma   90.00
#
_symmetry.space_group_name_H-M   'P 1'
#
loop_
_entity.id
_entity.type
_entity.pdbx_description
1 polymer ?
#
loop_
_entity_poly.entity_id
_entity_poly.type
_entity_poly.pdbx_seq_one_letter_code
_entity_poly.pdbx_strand_id
1 'polypeptide(L)'
;GIAEKLFSEYGLKNGDAIVIISNSGRNGVIVDMALLCKEKGVTVIALTNLNHTYSGKSRHKSGKRLCEIADIVLDNYGCVGDACVSVDGIKGNFAPTSTVIGSLILNAIVVEAVNKCSQKGFYPEHFSSSNVDGGDEINNKLVEKYKKEIKHL
;
A
#
# COMPACT_ATOMS: atom_id res chain seq x y z
N GLY A 1 -11.52 0.43 -17.59
CA GLY A 1 -11.60 -0.70 -16.64
C GLY A 1 -11.61 -0.22 -15.19
N ILE A 2 -11.42 -1.14 -14.25
CA ILE A 2 -11.44 -0.82 -12.81
C ILE A 2 -10.25 0.09 -12.43
N ALA A 3 -9.08 -0.14 -13.01
CA ALA A 3 -7.89 0.67 -12.74
C ALA A 3 -8.10 2.14 -13.12
N GLU A 4 -8.64 2.41 -14.30
CA GLU A 4 -8.92 3.77 -14.77
C GLU A 4 -9.97 4.47 -13.90
N LYS A 5 -11.00 3.71 -13.47
CA LYS A 5 -12.02 4.23 -12.56
C LYS A 5 -11.40 4.66 -11.23
N LEU A 6 -10.61 3.80 -10.61
CA LEU A 6 -9.91 4.10 -9.35
C LEU A 6 -8.93 5.27 -9.52
N PHE A 7 -8.13 5.25 -10.59
CA PHE A 7 -7.18 6.33 -10.87
C PHE A 7 -7.87 7.70 -10.93
N SER A 8 -8.99 7.77 -11.68
CA SER A 8 -9.80 9.00 -11.78
C SER A 8 -10.47 9.36 -10.46
N GLU A 9 -10.95 8.36 -9.74
CA GLU A 9 -11.66 8.54 -8.47
C GLU A 9 -10.78 9.14 -7.38
N TYR A 10 -9.52 8.75 -7.31
CA TYR A 10 -8.53 9.28 -6.36
C TYR A 10 -7.81 10.54 -6.88
N GLY A 11 -8.11 10.99 -8.11
CA GLY A 11 -7.54 12.20 -8.67
C GLY A 11 -6.02 12.17 -8.83
N LEU A 12 -5.44 10.99 -9.05
CA LEU A 12 -4.00 10.82 -9.22
C LEU A 12 -3.47 11.60 -10.43
N LYS A 13 -2.30 12.21 -10.28
CA LYS A 13 -1.69 13.06 -11.30
C LYS A 13 -0.17 12.90 -11.33
N ASN A 14 0.44 13.41 -12.39
CA ASN A 14 1.90 13.42 -12.53
C ASN A 14 2.58 14.04 -11.30
N GLY A 15 3.60 13.36 -10.79
CA GLY A 15 4.35 13.75 -9.59
C GLY A 15 3.81 13.16 -8.28
N ASP A 16 2.63 12.55 -8.29
CA ASP A 16 2.14 11.81 -7.13
C ASP A 16 2.86 10.46 -6.97
N ALA A 17 2.71 9.85 -5.81
CA ALA A 17 3.17 8.49 -5.53
C ALA A 17 2.00 7.63 -5.02
N ILE A 18 1.99 6.36 -5.41
CA ILE A 18 1.02 5.38 -4.95
C ILE A 18 1.73 4.17 -4.36
N VAL A 19 1.25 3.69 -3.21
CA VAL A 19 1.64 2.39 -2.67
C VAL A 19 0.61 1.35 -3.09
N ILE A 20 1.02 0.39 -3.92
CA ILE A 20 0.17 -0.73 -4.33
C ILE A 20 0.57 -1.96 -3.52
N ILE A 21 -0.37 -2.46 -2.71
CA ILE A 21 -0.16 -3.59 -1.82
C ILE A 21 -0.76 -4.84 -2.44
N SER A 22 0.07 -5.82 -2.77
CA SER A 22 -0.38 -7.09 -3.30
C SER A 22 0.64 -8.18 -3.06
N ASN A 23 0.34 -9.13 -2.18
CA ASN A 23 1.29 -10.18 -1.79
C ASN A 23 1.76 -11.01 -2.99
N SER A 24 0.88 -11.34 -3.93
CA SER A 24 1.25 -12.07 -5.15
C SER A 24 1.71 -11.18 -6.31
N GLY A 25 1.30 -9.91 -6.33
CA GLY A 25 1.63 -8.96 -7.42
C GLY A 25 1.23 -9.38 -8.83
N ARG A 26 0.31 -10.36 -9.00
CA ARG A 26 0.02 -11.03 -10.29
C ARG A 26 -1.34 -10.73 -10.88
N ASN A 27 -2.26 -10.13 -10.12
CA ASN A 27 -3.66 -9.96 -10.53
C ASN A 27 -3.82 -8.80 -11.51
N GLY A 28 -4.77 -8.95 -12.46
CA GLY A 28 -4.98 -8.02 -13.56
C GLY A 28 -5.14 -6.57 -13.12
N VAL A 29 -6.07 -6.29 -12.20
CA VAL A 29 -6.35 -4.92 -11.73
C VAL A 29 -5.11 -4.25 -11.11
N ILE A 30 -4.30 -5.00 -10.36
CA ILE A 30 -3.07 -4.49 -9.73
C ILE A 30 -2.02 -4.12 -10.78
N VAL A 31 -1.88 -4.98 -11.80
CA VAL A 31 -0.94 -4.74 -12.90
C VAL A 31 -1.42 -3.60 -13.80
N ASP A 32 -2.73 -3.56 -14.14
CA ASP A 32 -3.34 -2.45 -14.89
C ASP A 32 -3.14 -1.11 -14.18
N MET A 33 -3.37 -1.05 -12.84
CA MET A 33 -3.16 0.16 -12.05
C MET A 33 -1.69 0.61 -12.10
N ALA A 34 -0.75 -0.31 -11.91
CA ALA A 34 0.68 0.02 -11.96
C ALA A 34 1.09 0.55 -13.33
N LEU A 35 0.64 -0.09 -14.42
CA LEU A 35 0.92 0.36 -15.79
C LEU A 35 0.34 1.75 -16.06
N LEU A 36 -0.92 1.99 -15.67
CA LEU A 36 -1.58 3.27 -15.83
C LEU A 36 -0.86 4.38 -15.03
N CYS A 37 -0.49 4.11 -13.78
CA CYS A 37 0.28 5.05 -12.97
C CYS A 37 1.61 5.43 -13.62
N LYS A 38 2.34 4.45 -14.14
CA LYS A 38 3.59 4.70 -14.88
C LYS A 38 3.36 5.55 -16.13
N GLU A 39 2.32 5.27 -16.91
CA GLU A 39 1.96 6.07 -18.09
C GLU A 39 1.65 7.52 -17.72
N LYS A 40 1.01 7.75 -16.59
CA LYS A 40 0.59 9.08 -16.11
C LYS A 40 1.64 9.80 -15.25
N GLY A 41 2.86 9.27 -15.11
CA GLY A 41 3.94 9.90 -14.35
C GLY A 41 3.76 9.84 -12.84
N VAL A 42 2.98 8.88 -12.34
CA VAL A 42 2.81 8.60 -10.92
C VAL A 42 3.85 7.57 -10.48
N THR A 43 4.57 7.85 -9.42
CA THR A 43 5.56 6.92 -8.85
C THR A 43 4.87 5.71 -8.23
N VAL A 44 5.27 4.51 -8.62
CA VAL A 44 4.69 3.26 -8.12
C VAL A 44 5.61 2.61 -7.09
N ILE A 45 5.11 2.44 -5.89
CA ILE A 45 5.77 1.70 -4.80
C ILE A 45 4.99 0.40 -4.61
N ALA A 46 5.64 -0.73 -4.84
CA ALA A 46 5.04 -2.05 -4.63
C ALA A 46 5.38 -2.59 -3.25
N LEU A 47 4.37 -2.93 -2.45
CA LEU A 47 4.55 -3.76 -1.25
C LEU A 47 4.05 -5.17 -1.58
N THR A 48 4.96 -6.12 -1.68
CA THR A 48 4.68 -7.46 -2.21
C THR A 48 5.56 -8.51 -1.54
N ASN A 49 5.33 -9.78 -1.85
CA ASN A 49 6.22 -10.88 -1.50
C ASN A 49 6.87 -11.41 -2.76
N LEU A 50 8.17 -11.23 -2.92
CA LEU A 50 8.87 -11.65 -4.14
C LEU A 50 8.86 -13.17 -4.32
N ASN A 51 9.05 -13.95 -3.23
CA ASN A 51 8.99 -15.40 -3.31
C ASN A 51 7.62 -15.89 -3.78
N HIS A 52 6.53 -15.31 -3.22
CA HIS A 52 5.17 -15.63 -3.64
C HIS A 52 4.86 -15.12 -5.05
N THR A 53 5.34 -13.93 -5.40
CA THR A 53 5.17 -13.35 -6.74
C THR A 53 5.78 -14.26 -7.81
N TYR A 54 6.99 -14.77 -7.59
CA TYR A 54 7.69 -15.62 -8.56
C TYR A 54 7.32 -17.11 -8.47
N SER A 55 6.56 -17.54 -7.45
CA SER A 55 6.07 -18.94 -7.35
C SER A 55 5.05 -19.31 -8.43
N GLY A 56 4.56 -18.36 -9.22
CA GLY A 56 3.59 -18.60 -10.29
C GLY A 56 3.66 -17.59 -11.41
N LYS A 57 2.95 -17.88 -12.50
CA LYS A 57 2.87 -16.99 -13.68
C LYS A 57 2.01 -15.76 -13.38
N SER A 58 2.29 -14.64 -14.07
CA SER A 58 1.38 -13.50 -14.12
C SER A 58 -0.02 -13.92 -14.61
N ARG A 59 -1.05 -13.27 -14.07
CA ARG A 59 -2.45 -13.43 -14.53
C ARG A 59 -2.88 -12.29 -15.43
N HIS A 60 -1.97 -11.38 -15.74
CA HIS A 60 -2.22 -10.26 -16.63
C HIS A 60 -1.79 -10.57 -18.06
N LYS A 61 -2.52 -10.04 -19.05
CA LYS A 61 -2.27 -10.24 -20.48
C LYS A 61 -0.87 -9.82 -20.94
N SER A 62 -0.25 -8.85 -20.28
CA SER A 62 1.13 -8.42 -20.58
C SER A 62 2.20 -9.39 -20.11
N GLY A 63 1.85 -10.39 -19.28
CA GLY A 63 2.81 -11.27 -18.64
C GLY A 63 3.60 -10.63 -17.49
N LYS A 64 3.45 -9.31 -17.26
CA LYS A 64 4.16 -8.57 -16.21
C LYS A 64 3.54 -8.78 -14.82
N ARG A 65 4.35 -8.56 -13.80
CA ARG A 65 3.97 -8.53 -12.37
C ARG A 65 4.16 -7.13 -11.81
N LEU A 66 3.54 -6.83 -10.68
CA LEU A 66 3.64 -5.55 -10.01
C LEU A 66 5.10 -5.13 -9.75
N CYS A 67 5.92 -6.03 -9.21
CA CYS A 67 7.33 -5.74 -8.90
C CYS A 67 8.20 -5.44 -10.13
N GLU A 68 7.78 -5.86 -11.31
CA GLU A 68 8.49 -5.62 -12.58
C GLU A 68 8.13 -4.26 -13.20
N ILE A 69 7.11 -3.59 -12.67
CA ILE A 69 6.59 -2.30 -13.15
C ILE A 69 6.93 -1.18 -12.17
N ALA A 70 6.93 -1.48 -10.88
CA ALA A 70 7.13 -0.52 -9.81
C ALA A 70 8.50 0.15 -9.85
N ASP A 71 8.55 1.40 -9.41
CA ASP A 71 9.80 2.16 -9.23
C ASP A 71 10.55 1.73 -7.98
N ILE A 72 9.79 1.37 -6.93
CA ILE A 72 10.32 0.92 -5.65
C ILE A 72 9.59 -0.37 -5.27
N VAL A 73 10.35 -1.38 -4.88
CA VAL A 73 9.79 -2.66 -4.42
C VAL A 73 10.16 -2.88 -2.96
N LEU A 74 9.14 -3.05 -2.14
CA LEU A 74 9.23 -3.40 -0.72
C LEU A 74 8.84 -4.88 -0.61
N ASP A 75 9.84 -5.75 -0.41
CA ASP A 75 9.60 -7.17 -0.15
C ASP A 75 9.26 -7.38 1.32
N ASN A 76 8.12 -8.01 1.58
CA ASN A 76 7.72 -8.33 2.95
C ASN A 76 8.34 -9.64 3.48
N TYR A 77 9.12 -10.36 2.68
CA TYR A 77 9.80 -11.62 3.05
C TYR A 77 8.88 -12.68 3.68
N GLY A 78 7.56 -12.60 3.46
CA GLY A 78 6.61 -13.58 3.94
C GLY A 78 6.74 -14.94 3.23
N CYS A 79 5.87 -15.88 3.58
CA CYS A 79 5.89 -17.21 2.97
C CYS A 79 5.07 -17.30 1.67
N VAL A 80 5.40 -18.26 0.81
CA VAL A 80 4.59 -18.61 -0.36
C VAL A 80 3.23 -19.12 0.12
N GLY A 81 2.15 -18.56 -0.44
CA GLY A 81 0.78 -18.85 0.01
C GLY A 81 0.30 -17.96 1.15
N ASP A 82 1.19 -17.10 1.70
CA ASP A 82 0.91 -16.10 2.74
C ASP A 82 0.71 -16.66 4.16
N ALA A 83 -0.16 -17.65 4.34
CA ALA A 83 -0.42 -18.28 5.63
C ALA A 83 0.72 -19.24 6.02
N CYS A 84 1.27 -19.11 7.25
CA CYS A 84 2.53 -19.74 7.64
C CYS A 84 2.41 -20.78 8.77
N VAL A 85 1.26 -20.91 9.42
CA VAL A 85 1.05 -21.84 10.56
C VAL A 85 0.18 -23.00 10.14
N SER A 86 0.69 -24.22 10.27
CA SER A 86 -0.10 -25.46 10.11
C SER A 86 -0.65 -25.93 11.46
N VAL A 87 -1.82 -26.56 11.42
CA VAL A 87 -2.45 -27.16 12.60
C VAL A 87 -2.72 -28.63 12.29
N ASP A 88 -2.29 -29.52 13.19
CA ASP A 88 -2.44 -30.96 13.01
C ASP A 88 -3.88 -31.36 12.80
N GLY A 89 -4.13 -32.23 11.82
CA GLY A 89 -5.47 -32.70 11.46
C GLY A 89 -6.30 -31.72 10.64
N ILE A 90 -5.83 -30.49 10.38
CA ILE A 90 -6.55 -29.50 9.57
C ILE A 90 -5.79 -29.23 8.27
N LYS A 91 -6.51 -29.34 7.15
CA LYS A 91 -5.91 -29.04 5.83
C LYS A 91 -5.82 -27.54 5.61
N GLY A 92 -4.60 -27.06 5.25
CA GLY A 92 -4.29 -25.66 4.96
C GLY A 92 -3.54 -24.99 6.09
N ASN A 93 -3.09 -23.77 5.83
CA ASN A 93 -2.33 -22.93 6.77
C ASN A 93 -3.16 -21.73 7.22
N PHE A 94 -2.80 -21.19 8.37
CA PHE A 94 -3.38 -20.01 9.03
C PHE A 94 -2.32 -18.94 9.23
N ALA A 95 -2.71 -17.82 9.82
CA ALA A 95 -1.82 -16.68 10.14
C ALA A 95 -1.12 -16.10 8.92
N PRO A 96 -1.82 -15.29 8.09
CA PRO A 96 -1.24 -14.63 6.94
C PRO A 96 -0.14 -13.64 7.36
N THR A 97 1.04 -13.77 6.76
CA THR A 97 2.22 -12.96 7.06
C THR A 97 2.12 -11.54 6.50
N SER A 98 1.43 -11.38 5.37
CA SER A 98 1.35 -10.09 4.65
C SER A 98 0.71 -8.98 5.48
N THR A 99 -0.33 -9.28 6.25
CA THR A 99 -1.03 -8.30 7.08
C THR A 99 -0.12 -7.73 8.16
N VAL A 100 0.57 -8.59 8.90
CA VAL A 100 1.44 -8.17 10.02
C VAL A 100 2.66 -7.43 9.51
N ILE A 101 3.39 -8.04 8.58
CA ILE A 101 4.64 -7.47 8.07
C ILE A 101 4.37 -6.23 7.20
N GLY A 102 3.31 -6.26 6.38
CA GLY A 102 2.92 -5.12 5.56
C GLY A 102 2.58 -3.90 6.40
N SER A 103 1.80 -4.07 7.46
CA SER A 103 1.48 -2.98 8.39
C SER A 103 2.72 -2.46 9.11
N LEU A 104 3.63 -3.35 9.54
CA LEU A 104 4.89 -2.97 10.17
C LEU A 104 5.75 -2.11 9.24
N ILE A 105 5.94 -2.54 7.99
CA ILE A 105 6.73 -1.81 6.98
C ILE A 105 6.14 -0.42 6.74
N LEU A 106 4.83 -0.31 6.53
CA LEU A 106 4.17 0.97 6.27
C LEU A 106 4.28 1.92 7.47
N ASN A 107 4.05 1.43 8.68
CA ASN A 107 4.22 2.24 9.89
C ASN A 107 5.66 2.73 10.05
N ALA A 108 6.66 1.87 9.82
CA ALA A 108 8.07 2.25 9.87
C ALA A 108 8.42 3.35 8.85
N ILE A 109 7.89 3.25 7.62
CA ILE A 109 8.07 4.27 6.57
C ILE A 109 7.45 5.59 7.00
N VAL A 110 6.23 5.59 7.54
CA VAL A 110 5.56 6.80 8.01
C VAL A 110 6.36 7.47 9.12
N VAL A 111 6.81 6.72 10.12
CA VAL A 111 7.63 7.26 11.22
C VAL A 111 8.91 7.89 10.70
N GLU A 112 9.63 7.21 9.79
CA GLU A 112 10.86 7.74 9.21
C GLU A 112 10.61 8.97 8.33
N ALA A 113 9.51 9.01 7.59
CA ALA A 113 9.10 10.18 6.80
C ALA A 113 8.83 11.39 7.71
N VAL A 114 8.08 11.20 8.79
CA VAL A 114 7.80 12.26 9.78
C VAL A 114 9.09 12.76 10.44
N ASN A 115 10.00 11.83 10.81
CA ASN A 115 11.30 12.18 11.37
C ASN A 115 12.11 13.07 10.40
N LYS A 116 12.19 12.71 9.13
CA LYS A 116 12.86 13.50 8.09
C LYS A 116 12.21 14.86 7.86
N CYS A 117 10.89 14.95 7.92
CA CYS A 117 10.15 16.21 7.85
C CYS A 117 10.52 17.12 9.03
N SER A 118 10.48 16.58 10.25
CA SER A 118 10.83 17.30 11.48
C SER A 118 12.25 17.86 11.44
N GLN A 119 13.22 17.06 10.98
CA GLN A 119 14.62 17.52 10.81
C GLN A 119 14.77 18.69 9.84
N LYS A 120 13.82 18.87 8.92
CA LYS A 120 13.74 19.99 7.98
C LYS A 120 12.86 21.15 8.49
N GLY A 121 12.39 21.09 9.73
CA GLY A 121 11.52 22.11 10.34
C GLY A 121 10.08 22.04 9.86
N PHE A 122 9.67 20.96 9.19
CA PHE A 122 8.29 20.73 8.77
C PHE A 122 7.65 19.69 9.67
N TYR A 123 6.52 20.04 10.29
CA TYR A 123 5.79 19.18 11.23
C TYR A 123 4.47 18.75 10.58
N PRO A 124 4.38 17.50 10.05
CA PRO A 124 3.16 17.02 9.40
C PRO A 124 2.00 16.95 10.38
N GLU A 125 0.83 17.41 9.93
CA GLU A 125 -0.41 17.19 10.67
C GLU A 125 -0.76 15.69 10.65
N HIS A 126 -1.29 15.19 11.76
CA HIS A 126 -1.65 13.78 11.90
C HIS A 126 -2.88 13.61 12.80
N PHE A 127 -3.62 12.55 12.57
CA PHE A 127 -4.71 12.15 13.44
C PHE A 127 -4.19 11.64 14.79
N SER A 128 -4.88 12.01 15.86
CA SER A 128 -4.68 11.48 17.19
C SER A 128 -5.65 10.34 17.48
N SER A 129 -5.33 9.47 18.44
CA SER A 129 -6.30 8.48 18.90
C SER A 129 -7.47 9.18 19.60
N SER A 130 -8.70 8.81 19.26
CA SER A 130 -9.92 9.27 19.98
C SER A 130 -9.98 8.80 21.43
N ASN A 131 -9.13 7.86 21.83
CA ASN A 131 -9.00 7.40 23.21
C ASN A 131 -8.05 8.26 24.06
N VAL A 132 -7.51 9.33 23.48
CA VAL A 132 -6.66 10.31 24.17
C VAL A 132 -7.44 11.60 24.34
N ASP A 133 -7.33 12.21 25.53
CA ASP A 133 -8.02 13.48 25.83
C ASP A 133 -7.67 14.56 24.78
N GLY A 134 -8.69 15.17 24.21
CA GLY A 134 -8.53 16.17 23.14
C GLY A 134 -8.28 15.58 21.73
N GLY A 135 -8.20 14.26 21.57
CA GLY A 135 -7.98 13.61 20.28
C GLY A 135 -9.06 13.91 19.25
N ASP A 136 -10.33 13.87 19.65
CA ASP A 136 -11.46 14.16 18.76
C ASP A 136 -11.48 15.63 18.30
N GLU A 137 -11.09 16.57 19.15
CA GLU A 137 -11.02 17.99 18.75
C GLU A 137 -9.96 18.22 17.68
N ILE A 138 -8.80 17.58 17.79
CA ILE A 138 -7.72 17.62 16.80
C ILE A 138 -8.21 17.01 15.48
N ASN A 139 -8.80 15.82 15.56
CA ASN A 139 -9.26 15.07 14.40
C ASN A 139 -10.36 15.82 13.65
N ASN A 140 -11.33 16.40 14.34
CA ASN A 140 -12.42 17.17 13.73
C ASN A 140 -11.89 18.39 12.95
N LYS A 141 -10.88 19.09 13.47
CA LYS A 141 -10.22 20.19 12.75
C LYS A 141 -9.56 19.72 11.46
N LEU A 142 -8.88 18.57 11.49
CA LEU A 142 -8.23 17.99 10.31
C LEU A 142 -9.26 17.50 9.27
N VAL A 143 -10.33 16.85 9.71
CA VAL A 143 -11.43 16.42 8.83
C VAL A 143 -12.04 17.64 8.12
N GLU A 144 -12.40 18.71 8.86
CA GLU A 144 -12.95 19.94 8.27
C GLU A 144 -11.99 20.58 7.26
N LYS A 145 -10.69 20.55 7.54
CA LYS A 145 -9.66 21.11 6.65
C LYS A 145 -9.54 20.32 5.35
N TYR A 146 -9.54 18.98 5.42
CA TYR A 146 -9.16 18.10 4.31
C TYR A 146 -10.31 17.37 3.63
N LYS A 147 -11.55 17.39 4.14
CA LYS A 147 -12.71 16.67 3.59
C LYS A 147 -13.02 16.98 2.12
N LYS A 148 -12.58 18.13 1.60
CA LYS A 148 -12.75 18.50 0.19
C LYS A 148 -11.68 17.93 -0.72
N GLU A 149 -10.53 17.58 -0.16
CA GLU A 149 -9.35 17.11 -0.88
C GLU A 149 -9.21 15.60 -0.77
N ILE A 150 -9.57 15.03 0.40
CA ILE A 150 -9.44 13.60 0.68
C ILE A 150 -10.82 12.96 0.73
N LYS A 151 -11.11 12.14 -0.26
CA LYS A 151 -12.46 11.62 -0.53
C LYS A 151 -13.04 10.72 0.56
N HIS A 152 -12.20 10.09 1.37
CA HIS A 152 -12.60 9.08 2.36
C HIS A 152 -12.24 9.47 3.81
N LEU A 153 -12.18 10.78 4.07
CA LEU A 153 -12.10 11.31 5.43
C LEU A 153 -13.45 11.29 6.13
#